data_0da8f3da2b69b2c2a5988a39e00b8711
#
_entry.id   0da8f3da2b69b2c2a5988a39e00b8711
#
_cell.length_a   1.000
_cell.length_b   1.000
_cell.length_c   1.000
_cell.angle_alpha   90.00
_cell.angle_beta   90.00
_cell.angle_gamma   90.00
#
_symmetry.space_group_name_H-M   'P 1'
#
loop_
_entity.id
_entity.type
_entity.pdbx_description
1 polymer ?
#
loop_
_entity_poly.entity_id
_entity_poly.type
_entity_poly.pdbx_seq_one_letter_code
_entity_poly.pdbx_strand_id
1 'polypeptide(L)'
;MVTSSGEVANLSTKNIIKNHYRNTLKFKTIRGKLKVMFDDGKRQESFTLSLRMKKDEAIWLSATLSLVKVYITPQKVSFYNKLDNTYFEGDFSLISKFLGTELDFEKVQNLLIGNALFDLKNERFNSVIQNKNYALTPKRDFELFKRLFLLDPFHFKVKQQRLEQSGKNRLLTIDYPAYQEITGQAFPKNVEIKAEEVNKKTTIQIEYRKITFNENVRFPFKIPSGYKEIKI
;
A
#
# COMPACT_ATOMS: atom_id res chain seq x y z
N MET A 1 -9.10 19.81 5.06
CA MET A 1 -9.56 20.96 5.87
C MET A 1 -11.03 21.16 5.57
N VAL A 2 -11.84 21.24 6.62
CA VAL A 2 -13.29 21.40 6.50
C VAL A 2 -13.64 22.74 7.14
N THR A 3 -14.56 23.47 6.53
CA THR A 3 -15.05 24.76 7.03
C THR A 3 -15.95 24.55 8.26
N SER A 4 -16.27 25.63 8.96
CA SER A 4 -17.24 25.60 10.07
C SER A 4 -18.64 25.14 9.64
N SER A 5 -19.00 25.28 8.36
CA SER A 5 -20.24 24.76 7.77
C SER A 5 -20.21 23.28 7.42
N GLY A 6 -19.09 22.56 7.67
CA GLY A 6 -18.92 21.16 7.32
C GLY A 6 -18.59 20.90 5.82
N GLU A 7 -18.35 21.96 5.06
CA GLU A 7 -17.95 21.84 3.65
C GLU A 7 -16.44 21.71 3.51
N VAL A 8 -15.97 21.05 2.45
CA VAL A 8 -14.55 20.95 2.14
C VAL A 8 -14.03 22.30 1.67
N ALA A 9 -13.03 22.83 2.36
CA ALA A 9 -12.42 24.11 2.00
C ALA A 9 -11.77 24.05 0.61
N ASN A 10 -11.99 25.08 -0.20
CA ASN A 10 -11.34 25.18 -1.50
C ASN A 10 -9.87 25.57 -1.31
N LEU A 11 -8.97 24.63 -1.54
CA LEU A 11 -7.51 24.81 -1.42
C LEU A 11 -6.85 24.71 -2.79
N SER A 12 -5.78 25.47 -2.99
CA SER A 12 -4.95 25.28 -4.18
C SER A 12 -4.29 23.90 -4.18
N THR A 13 -4.09 23.32 -5.37
CA THR A 13 -3.43 22.03 -5.56
C THR A 13 -2.09 21.94 -4.81
N LYS A 14 -1.30 23.02 -4.85
CA LYS A 14 -0.02 23.12 -4.12
C LYS A 14 -0.22 22.96 -2.60
N ASN A 15 -1.25 23.57 -2.03
CA ASN A 15 -1.54 23.47 -0.60
C ASN A 15 -2.07 22.11 -0.21
N ILE A 16 -2.88 21.48 -1.05
CA ILE A 16 -3.36 20.10 -0.83
C ILE A 16 -2.17 19.14 -0.79
N ILE A 17 -1.27 19.18 -1.77
CA ILE A 17 -0.06 18.35 -1.82
C ILE A 17 0.87 18.64 -0.64
N LYS A 18 1.10 19.93 -0.31
CA LYS A 18 1.90 20.31 0.86
C LYS A 18 1.35 19.72 2.16
N ASN A 19 0.04 19.77 2.35
CA ASN A 19 -0.60 19.21 3.54
C ASN A 19 -0.53 17.67 3.56
N HIS A 20 -0.67 17.00 2.42
CA HIS A 20 -0.45 15.56 2.32
C HIS A 20 0.93 15.17 2.86
N TYR A 21 2.01 15.82 2.38
CA TYR A 21 3.37 15.53 2.85
C TYR A 21 3.65 15.96 4.28
N ARG A 22 3.02 17.07 4.74
CA ARG A 22 3.14 17.50 6.14
C ARG A 22 2.55 16.47 7.12
N ASN A 23 1.51 15.77 6.70
CA ASN A 23 0.80 14.74 7.47
C ASN A 23 1.30 13.32 7.17
N THR A 24 2.45 13.16 6.49
CA THR A 24 3.07 11.83 6.36
C THR A 24 3.46 11.29 7.73
N LEU A 25 3.39 9.97 7.85
CA LEU A 25 3.67 9.28 9.10
C LEU A 25 5.13 9.47 9.51
N LYS A 26 5.36 9.88 10.76
CA LYS A 26 6.70 10.03 11.36
C LYS A 26 6.98 8.81 12.22
N PHE A 27 7.87 7.95 11.76
CA PHE A 27 8.25 6.73 12.47
C PHE A 27 9.68 6.32 12.09
N LYS A 28 10.33 5.59 12.97
CA LYS A 28 11.56 4.82 12.69
C LYS A 28 11.22 3.37 12.41
N THR A 29 10.36 2.80 13.24
CA THR A 29 9.88 1.42 13.11
C THR A 29 8.38 1.33 13.33
N ILE A 30 7.76 0.33 12.70
CA ILE A 30 6.37 -0.09 12.95
C ILE A 30 6.39 -1.55 13.36
N ARG A 31 5.64 -1.88 14.40
CA ARG A 31 5.35 -3.24 14.80
C ARG A 31 3.84 -3.41 14.94
N GLY A 32 3.31 -4.57 14.55
CA GLY A 32 1.89 -4.84 14.70
C GLY A 32 1.46 -6.20 14.23
N LYS A 33 0.15 -6.39 14.18
CA LYS A 33 -0.52 -7.55 13.58
C LYS A 33 -1.45 -7.10 12.47
N LEU A 34 -1.53 -7.91 11.43
CA LEU A 34 -2.45 -7.73 10.30
C LEU A 34 -3.37 -8.94 10.24
N LYS A 35 -4.63 -8.73 9.89
CA LYS A 35 -5.44 -9.75 9.25
C LYS A 35 -5.47 -9.44 7.76
N VAL A 36 -5.02 -10.38 6.95
CA VAL A 36 -5.00 -10.25 5.49
C VAL A 36 -5.97 -11.27 4.93
N MET A 37 -6.86 -10.83 4.05
CA MET A 37 -7.71 -11.68 3.24
C MET A 37 -7.28 -11.52 1.78
N PHE A 38 -7.06 -12.63 1.12
CA PHE A 38 -6.68 -12.72 -0.29
C PHE A 38 -7.77 -13.46 -1.04
N ASP A 39 -8.17 -12.93 -2.20
CA ASP A 39 -9.15 -13.55 -3.09
C ASP A 39 -8.71 -13.29 -4.54
N ASP A 40 -8.46 -14.33 -5.31
CA ASP A 40 -8.12 -14.27 -6.74
C ASP A 40 -9.26 -14.76 -7.66
N GLY A 41 -10.47 -14.91 -7.08
CA GLY A 41 -11.66 -15.46 -7.75
C GLY A 41 -11.69 -16.98 -7.82
N LYS A 42 -10.58 -17.66 -7.47
CA LYS A 42 -10.48 -19.14 -7.42
C LYS A 42 -10.22 -19.64 -6.01
N ARG A 43 -9.50 -18.84 -5.20
CA ARG A 43 -9.12 -19.16 -3.83
C ARG A 43 -9.38 -17.96 -2.96
N GLN A 44 -9.93 -18.22 -1.79
CA GLN A 44 -10.07 -17.23 -0.73
C GLN A 44 -9.31 -17.72 0.49
N GLU A 45 -8.33 -16.94 0.92
CA GLU A 45 -7.46 -17.29 2.04
C GLU A 45 -7.41 -16.14 3.06
N SER A 46 -7.28 -16.50 4.33
CA SER A 46 -7.17 -15.51 5.41
C SER A 46 -5.99 -15.83 6.31
N PHE A 47 -5.14 -14.83 6.54
CA PHE A 47 -3.93 -14.97 7.33
C PHE A 47 -3.89 -13.92 8.45
N THR A 48 -3.40 -14.34 9.62
CA THR A 48 -2.95 -13.39 10.65
C THR A 48 -1.44 -13.31 10.57
N LEU A 49 -0.94 -12.10 10.27
CA LEU A 49 0.47 -11.83 10.10
C LEU A 49 1.00 -10.90 11.19
N SER A 50 2.21 -11.16 11.66
CA SER A 50 2.99 -10.18 12.38
C SER A 50 3.67 -9.26 11.38
N LEU A 51 3.55 -7.94 11.57
CA LEU A 51 4.24 -6.91 10.78
C LEU A 51 5.40 -6.34 11.59
N ARG A 52 6.54 -6.18 10.93
CA ARG A 52 7.64 -5.33 11.39
C ARG A 52 8.16 -4.54 10.20
N MET A 53 8.33 -3.26 10.37
CA MET A 53 8.87 -2.37 9.34
C MET A 53 9.91 -1.46 9.97
N LYS A 54 11.03 -1.27 9.29
CA LYS A 54 11.99 -0.21 9.56
C LYS A 54 11.99 0.72 8.36
N LYS A 55 11.77 2.00 8.62
CA LYS A 55 11.57 3.00 7.58
C LYS A 55 12.73 2.99 6.59
N ASP A 56 12.39 2.92 5.30
CA ASP A 56 13.28 2.96 4.15
C ASP A 56 14.34 1.82 4.11
N GLU A 57 14.22 0.81 5.00
CA GLU A 57 15.20 -0.27 5.11
C GLU A 57 14.58 -1.67 4.95
N ALA A 58 13.46 -1.96 5.63
CA ALA A 58 12.93 -3.33 5.66
C ALA A 58 11.44 -3.41 5.98
N ILE A 59 10.75 -4.35 5.34
CA ILE A 59 9.39 -4.78 5.66
C ILE A 59 9.42 -6.29 5.86
N TRP A 60 8.91 -6.75 6.99
CA TRP A 60 8.87 -8.15 7.35
C TRP A 60 7.48 -8.56 7.80
N LEU A 61 6.98 -9.63 7.21
CA LEU A 61 5.70 -10.24 7.55
C LEU A 61 5.92 -11.71 7.92
N SER A 62 5.20 -12.19 8.92
CA SER A 62 5.23 -13.61 9.30
C SER A 62 3.86 -14.08 9.74
N ALA A 63 3.38 -15.11 9.08
CA ALA A 63 2.17 -15.83 9.50
C ALA A 63 2.42 -16.60 10.81
N THR A 64 1.33 -17.00 11.46
CA THR A 64 1.35 -17.87 12.65
C THR A 64 2.21 -19.11 12.37
N LEU A 65 2.97 -19.55 13.35
CA LEU A 65 3.93 -20.67 13.26
C LEU A 65 4.96 -20.51 12.13
N SER A 66 5.13 -19.29 11.61
CA SER A 66 6.04 -19.02 10.49
C SER A 66 5.77 -19.87 9.26
N LEU A 67 4.49 -20.18 8.99
CA LEU A 67 4.08 -20.95 7.80
C LEU A 67 4.42 -20.19 6.52
N VAL A 68 4.21 -18.87 6.53
CA VAL A 68 4.62 -17.98 5.46
C VAL A 68 5.44 -16.86 6.06
N LYS A 69 6.56 -16.53 5.45
CA LYS A 69 7.31 -15.30 5.76
C LYS A 69 7.63 -14.53 4.51
N VAL A 70 7.58 -13.22 4.63
CA VAL A 70 7.98 -12.25 3.60
C VAL A 70 9.01 -11.30 4.19
N TYR A 71 10.07 -11.05 3.46
CA TYR A 71 11.09 -10.07 3.79
C TYR A 71 11.42 -9.22 2.57
N ILE A 72 11.19 -7.93 2.67
CA ILE A 72 11.38 -6.97 1.59
C ILE A 72 12.39 -5.93 2.03
N THR A 73 13.39 -5.70 1.21
CA THR A 73 14.39 -4.64 1.34
C THR A 73 14.36 -3.77 0.08
N PRO A 74 15.03 -2.61 0.05
CA PRO A 74 15.12 -1.81 -1.19
C PRO A 74 15.69 -2.58 -2.40
N GLN A 75 16.47 -3.63 -2.16
CA GLN A 75 17.16 -4.39 -3.21
C GLN A 75 16.40 -5.63 -3.65
N LYS A 76 15.60 -6.25 -2.76
CA LYS A 76 14.97 -7.53 -3.06
C LYS A 76 13.72 -7.83 -2.27
N VAL A 77 12.93 -8.71 -2.83
CA VAL A 77 11.77 -9.36 -2.23
C VAL A 77 12.13 -10.82 -2.00
N SER A 78 11.95 -11.30 -0.78
CA SER A 78 12.12 -12.71 -0.43
C SER A 78 10.89 -13.20 0.31
N PHE A 79 10.38 -14.38 -0.04
CA PHE A 79 9.37 -15.04 0.76
C PHE A 79 9.55 -16.55 0.73
N TYR A 80 8.97 -17.23 1.70
CA TYR A 80 8.77 -18.66 1.65
C TYR A 80 7.38 -19.06 2.17
N ASN A 81 6.87 -20.18 1.64
CA ASN A 81 5.64 -20.84 2.07
C ASN A 81 5.96 -22.28 2.47
N LYS A 82 5.76 -22.63 3.74
CA LYS A 82 5.96 -23.97 4.27
C LYS A 82 4.89 -24.96 3.86
N LEU A 83 3.67 -24.47 3.53
CA LEU A 83 2.58 -25.34 3.12
C LEU A 83 2.86 -26.01 1.77
N ASP A 84 3.47 -25.25 0.86
CA ASP A 84 3.80 -25.71 -0.48
C ASP A 84 5.28 -26.07 -0.65
N ASN A 85 6.11 -25.89 0.39
CA ASN A 85 7.55 -26.01 0.35
C ASN A 85 8.19 -25.20 -0.79
N THR A 86 7.74 -23.94 -0.93
CA THR A 86 8.17 -23.04 -1.99
C THR A 86 8.82 -21.77 -1.41
N TYR A 87 9.68 -21.17 -2.20
CA TYR A 87 10.24 -19.87 -1.91
C TYR A 87 10.42 -19.03 -3.17
N PHE A 88 10.59 -17.75 -2.96
CA PHE A 88 11.00 -16.78 -3.98
C PHE A 88 12.06 -15.86 -3.38
N GLU A 89 13.09 -15.57 -4.15
CA GLU A 89 14.05 -14.49 -3.87
C GLU A 89 14.40 -13.80 -5.19
N GLY A 90 14.07 -12.53 -5.30
CA GLY A 90 14.25 -11.76 -6.53
C GLY A 90 13.94 -10.28 -6.34
N ASP A 91 13.73 -9.60 -7.44
CA ASP A 91 13.32 -8.20 -7.47
C ASP A 91 11.81 -8.01 -7.19
N PHE A 92 11.30 -6.82 -7.47
CA PHE A 92 9.89 -6.50 -7.25
C PHE A 92 8.94 -7.03 -8.33
N SER A 93 9.43 -7.76 -9.33
CA SER A 93 8.65 -8.28 -10.46
C SER A 93 7.46 -9.14 -10.01
N LEU A 94 7.65 -9.98 -8.98
CA LEU A 94 6.56 -10.79 -8.42
C LEU A 94 5.41 -9.91 -7.90
N ILE A 95 5.70 -8.93 -7.05
CA ILE A 95 4.67 -8.06 -6.47
C ILE A 95 4.06 -7.19 -7.56
N SER A 96 4.88 -6.69 -8.49
CA SER A 96 4.45 -5.89 -9.63
C SER A 96 3.50 -6.65 -10.55
N LYS A 97 3.78 -7.94 -10.80
CA LYS A 97 2.91 -8.84 -11.57
C LYS A 97 1.57 -9.08 -10.87
N PHE A 98 1.58 -9.23 -9.53
CA PHE A 98 0.35 -9.40 -8.75
C PHE A 98 -0.54 -8.16 -8.77
N LEU A 99 0.03 -6.97 -8.68
CA LEU A 99 -0.71 -5.71 -8.62
C LEU A 99 -0.88 -5.04 -9.99
N GLY A 100 -0.30 -5.61 -11.05
CA GLY A 100 -0.45 -5.09 -12.40
C GLY A 100 0.23 -3.74 -12.66
N THR A 101 1.14 -3.31 -11.78
CA THR A 101 1.89 -2.06 -11.90
C THR A 101 3.31 -2.22 -11.38
N GLU A 102 4.24 -1.44 -11.91
CA GLU A 102 5.63 -1.44 -11.44
C GLU A 102 5.73 -0.91 -10.01
N LEU A 103 6.25 -1.77 -9.13
CA LEU A 103 6.48 -1.47 -7.74
C LEU A 103 7.97 -1.52 -7.41
N ASP A 104 8.33 -0.75 -6.39
CA ASP A 104 9.60 -0.75 -5.70
C ASP A 104 9.34 -0.74 -4.19
N PHE A 105 10.40 -0.71 -3.40
CA PHE A 105 10.30 -0.68 -1.94
C PHE A 105 9.50 0.51 -1.42
N GLU A 106 9.76 1.71 -1.97
CA GLU A 106 9.11 2.93 -1.54
C GLU A 106 7.60 2.87 -1.78
N LYS A 107 7.18 2.41 -2.96
CA LYS A 107 5.75 2.25 -3.29
C LYS A 107 5.07 1.23 -2.39
N VAL A 108 5.71 0.08 -2.10
CA VAL A 108 5.18 -0.90 -1.17
C VAL A 108 5.06 -0.33 0.24
N GLN A 109 6.08 0.38 0.72
CA GLN A 109 6.03 1.07 2.01
C GLN A 109 4.91 2.11 2.04
N ASN A 110 4.82 2.98 1.04
CA ASN A 110 3.80 4.02 0.93
C ASN A 110 2.38 3.43 0.91
N LEU A 111 2.16 2.33 0.19
CA LEU A 111 0.90 1.60 0.19
C LEU A 111 0.51 1.17 1.62
N LEU A 112 1.43 0.58 2.34
CA LEU A 112 1.15 0.05 3.68
C LEU A 112 0.88 1.14 4.73
N ILE A 113 1.36 2.37 4.53
CA ILE A 113 1.20 3.47 5.48
C ILE A 113 0.21 4.55 5.03
N GLY A 114 -0.53 4.33 3.94
CA GLY A 114 -1.58 5.24 3.47
C GLY A 114 -1.06 6.50 2.79
N ASN A 115 0.12 6.44 2.18
CA ASN A 115 0.66 7.51 1.35
C ASN A 115 0.35 7.27 -0.13
N ALA A 116 0.49 8.31 -0.96
CA ALA A 116 0.43 8.17 -2.40
C ALA A 116 1.58 7.26 -2.90
N LEU A 117 1.27 6.35 -3.85
CA LEU A 117 2.28 5.46 -4.45
C LEU A 117 3.34 6.22 -5.23
N PHE A 118 2.95 7.33 -5.85
CA PHE A 118 3.83 8.18 -6.65
C PHE A 118 4.11 9.48 -5.91
N ASP A 119 5.29 10.04 -6.12
CA ASP A 119 5.64 11.34 -5.57
C ASP A 119 4.82 12.43 -6.27
N LEU A 120 3.88 13.02 -5.53
CA LEU A 120 3.00 14.09 -6.04
C LEU A 120 3.74 15.42 -6.28
N LYS A 121 5.03 15.55 -5.93
CA LYS A 121 5.84 16.74 -6.16
C LYS A 121 6.54 16.72 -7.51
N ASN A 122 6.73 15.53 -8.09
CA ASN A 122 7.54 15.36 -9.32
C ASN A 122 6.82 15.78 -10.60
N GLU A 123 5.52 16.12 -10.50
CA GLU A 123 4.73 16.55 -11.64
C GLU A 123 3.65 17.55 -11.23
N ARG A 124 2.98 18.15 -12.23
CA ARG A 124 1.87 19.07 -11.98
C ARG A 124 0.53 18.32 -11.96
N PHE A 125 -0.32 18.68 -11.01
CA PHE A 125 -1.66 18.13 -10.85
C PHE A 125 -2.73 19.21 -11.04
N ASN A 126 -3.90 18.78 -11.50
CA ASN A 126 -5.18 19.46 -11.31
C ASN A 126 -5.80 18.96 -10.02
N SER A 127 -6.61 19.80 -9.36
CA SER A 127 -7.39 19.39 -8.20
C SER A 127 -8.82 19.88 -8.30
N VAL A 128 -9.75 19.01 -7.93
CA VAL A 128 -11.19 19.33 -7.79
C VAL A 128 -11.70 18.70 -6.49
N ILE A 129 -12.81 19.21 -5.97
CA ILE A 129 -13.50 18.56 -4.86
C ILE A 129 -14.49 17.56 -5.47
N GLN A 130 -14.32 16.28 -5.12
CA GLN A 130 -15.16 15.17 -5.59
C GLN A 130 -15.57 14.31 -4.39
N ASN A 131 -16.88 14.09 -4.21
CA ASN A 131 -17.41 13.28 -3.10
C ASN A 131 -16.80 13.65 -1.73
N LYS A 132 -16.75 14.95 -1.46
CA LYS A 132 -16.19 15.54 -0.24
C LYS A 132 -14.68 15.20 -0.01
N ASN A 133 -13.93 14.88 -1.05
CA ASN A 133 -12.49 14.65 -1.01
C ASN A 133 -11.78 15.54 -2.03
N TYR A 134 -10.49 15.78 -1.85
CA TYR A 134 -9.65 16.41 -2.86
C TYR A 134 -9.22 15.36 -3.88
N ALA A 135 -9.72 15.47 -5.12
CA ALA A 135 -9.31 14.63 -6.24
C ALA A 135 -8.13 15.28 -6.97
N LEU A 136 -7.01 14.57 -7.07
CA LEU A 136 -5.82 14.99 -7.79
C LEU A 136 -5.64 14.11 -9.03
N THR A 137 -5.50 14.75 -10.20
CA THR A 137 -5.15 14.09 -11.46
C THR A 137 -3.93 14.80 -12.08
N PRO A 138 -2.96 14.07 -12.67
CA PRO A 138 -1.85 14.69 -13.37
C PRO A 138 -2.36 15.66 -14.46
N LYS A 139 -1.65 16.78 -14.66
CA LYS A 139 -1.97 17.70 -15.77
C LYS A 139 -1.63 17.14 -17.14
N ARG A 140 -0.62 16.28 -17.19
CA ARG A 140 -0.23 15.53 -18.37
C ARG A 140 -0.53 14.07 -18.11
N ASP A 141 -1.70 13.61 -18.53
CA ASP A 141 -2.01 12.19 -18.59
C ASP A 141 -1.37 11.62 -19.87
N PHE A 142 -0.63 10.54 -19.71
CA PHE A 142 -0.35 9.68 -20.84
C PHE A 142 -1.64 8.90 -21.13
N GLU A 143 -2.14 8.94 -22.35
CA GLU A 143 -3.40 8.27 -22.75
C GLU A 143 -3.49 6.81 -22.28
N LEU A 144 -2.34 6.16 -22.14
CA LEU A 144 -2.22 4.77 -21.73
C LEU A 144 -2.06 4.55 -20.22
N PHE A 145 -1.86 5.63 -19.41
CA PHE A 145 -1.62 5.51 -17.97
C PHE A 145 -2.25 6.66 -17.20
N LYS A 146 -3.43 6.41 -16.67
CA LYS A 146 -4.20 7.40 -15.91
C LYS A 146 -4.06 7.15 -14.40
N ARG A 147 -3.96 8.23 -13.64
CA ARG A 147 -3.83 8.21 -12.18
C ARG A 147 -4.81 9.16 -11.52
N LEU A 148 -5.45 8.69 -10.47
CA LEU A 148 -6.33 9.48 -9.62
C LEU A 148 -5.95 9.26 -8.17
N PHE A 149 -5.83 10.34 -7.38
CA PHE A 149 -5.64 10.28 -5.94
C PHE A 149 -6.75 11.08 -5.26
N LEU A 150 -7.53 10.40 -4.43
CA LEU A 150 -8.49 11.06 -3.54
C LEU A 150 -7.84 11.23 -2.17
N LEU A 151 -7.73 12.46 -1.70
CA LEU A 151 -7.19 12.79 -0.39
C LEU A 151 -8.31 13.25 0.54
N ASP A 152 -8.31 12.71 1.75
CA ASP A 152 -9.24 13.08 2.79
C ASP A 152 -9.00 14.52 3.25
N PRO A 153 -10.03 15.37 3.40
CA PRO A 153 -9.86 16.78 3.76
C PRO A 153 -9.50 17.03 5.23
N PHE A 154 -9.65 16.04 6.11
CA PHE A 154 -9.35 16.18 7.54
C PHE A 154 -7.87 15.94 7.83
N HIS A 155 -7.33 14.85 7.35
CA HIS A 155 -5.94 14.46 7.63
C HIS A 155 -5.05 14.39 6.39
N PHE A 156 -5.57 14.72 5.20
CA PHE A 156 -4.85 14.75 3.92
C PHE A 156 -4.16 13.43 3.55
N LYS A 157 -4.58 12.32 4.15
CA LYS A 157 -4.15 10.97 3.77
C LYS A 157 -4.91 10.52 2.53
N VAL A 158 -4.35 9.54 1.84
CA VAL A 158 -5.00 8.93 0.69
C VAL A 158 -6.28 8.21 1.15
N LYS A 159 -7.42 8.56 0.57
CA LYS A 159 -8.70 7.87 0.72
C LYS A 159 -8.82 6.76 -0.31
N GLN A 160 -8.39 7.05 -1.53
CA GLN A 160 -8.33 6.11 -2.65
C GLN A 160 -7.22 6.54 -3.60
N GLN A 161 -6.58 5.57 -4.22
CA GLN A 161 -5.75 5.80 -5.39
C GLN A 161 -6.06 4.77 -6.47
N ARG A 162 -6.14 5.24 -7.70
CA ARG A 162 -6.49 4.45 -8.87
C ARG A 162 -5.45 4.65 -9.96
N LEU A 163 -4.99 3.53 -10.52
CA LEU A 163 -4.05 3.50 -11.61
C LEU A 163 -4.65 2.64 -12.73
N GLU A 164 -4.81 3.23 -13.90
CA GLU A 164 -5.38 2.59 -15.06
C GLU A 164 -4.34 2.55 -16.19
N GLN A 165 -4.10 1.37 -16.72
CA GLN A 165 -3.27 1.12 -17.90
C GLN A 165 -4.18 0.65 -19.03
N SER A 166 -4.76 1.61 -19.76
CA SER A 166 -5.78 1.33 -20.80
C SER A 166 -5.26 0.38 -21.89
N GLY A 167 -4.00 0.54 -22.32
CA GLY A 167 -3.38 -0.34 -23.33
C GLY A 167 -3.16 -1.80 -22.90
N LYS A 168 -3.22 -2.09 -21.58
CA LYS A 168 -3.10 -3.43 -21.01
C LYS A 168 -4.38 -3.92 -20.35
N ASN A 169 -5.46 -3.14 -20.41
CA ASN A 169 -6.72 -3.38 -19.70
C ASN A 169 -6.50 -3.72 -18.22
N ARG A 170 -5.61 -2.96 -17.56
CA ARG A 170 -5.27 -3.13 -16.14
C ARG A 170 -5.78 -1.97 -15.33
N LEU A 171 -6.38 -2.29 -14.20
CA LEU A 171 -6.84 -1.33 -13.21
C LEU A 171 -6.39 -1.78 -11.82
N LEU A 172 -5.63 -0.92 -11.14
CA LEU A 172 -5.33 -1.05 -9.72
C LEU A 172 -6.10 0.02 -8.95
N THR A 173 -6.92 -0.41 -8.01
CA THR A 173 -7.60 0.48 -7.06
C THR A 173 -7.14 0.13 -5.64
N ILE A 174 -6.72 1.12 -4.88
CA ILE A 174 -6.34 0.98 -3.47
C ILE A 174 -7.20 1.93 -2.67
N ASP A 175 -8.06 1.36 -1.83
CA ASP A 175 -8.95 2.07 -0.94
C ASP A 175 -8.44 2.02 0.49
N TYR A 176 -8.62 3.12 1.21
CA TYR A 176 -8.38 3.23 2.66
C TYR A 176 -9.72 3.58 3.34
N PRO A 177 -10.58 2.58 3.58
CA PRO A 177 -11.92 2.80 4.11
C PRO A 177 -11.93 3.50 5.46
N ALA A 178 -10.96 3.19 6.31
CA ALA A 178 -10.84 3.75 7.65
C ALA A 178 -9.39 4.02 8.03
N TYR A 179 -9.21 5.10 8.79
CA TYR A 179 -7.98 5.44 9.50
C TYR A 179 -8.20 5.32 11.01
N GLN A 180 -7.14 5.09 11.74
CA GLN A 180 -7.08 5.10 13.21
C GLN A 180 -6.00 6.07 13.65
N GLU A 181 -6.16 6.63 14.84
CA GLU A 181 -5.14 7.49 15.44
C GLU A 181 -4.20 6.65 16.28
N ILE A 182 -2.90 6.81 16.07
CA ILE A 182 -1.85 6.16 16.86
C ILE A 182 -0.83 7.24 17.21
N THR A 183 -0.66 7.51 18.48
CA THR A 183 0.25 8.57 18.99
C THR A 183 0.09 9.91 18.27
N GLY A 184 -1.18 10.34 18.05
CA GLY A 184 -1.51 11.61 17.40
C GLY A 184 -1.30 11.60 15.87
N GLN A 185 -1.11 10.45 15.25
CA GLN A 185 -0.89 10.33 13.81
C GLN A 185 -1.95 9.42 13.17
N ALA A 186 -2.49 9.86 12.02
CA ALA A 186 -3.44 9.05 11.24
C ALA A 186 -2.68 7.90 10.56
N PHE A 187 -3.07 6.66 10.88
CA PHE A 187 -2.56 5.42 10.32
C PHE A 187 -3.72 4.60 9.74
N PRO A 188 -3.56 3.90 8.61
CA PRO A 188 -4.62 3.06 8.07
C PRO A 188 -5.16 2.06 9.11
N LYS A 189 -6.47 1.95 9.22
CA LYS A 189 -7.16 0.85 9.93
C LYS A 189 -7.38 -0.31 8.98
N ASN A 190 -7.84 0.02 7.77
CA ASN A 190 -8.14 -0.94 6.73
C ASN A 190 -7.55 -0.45 5.40
N VAL A 191 -7.08 -1.39 4.60
CA VAL A 191 -6.68 -1.18 3.19
C VAL A 191 -7.35 -2.25 2.35
N GLU A 192 -7.92 -1.86 1.23
CA GLU A 192 -8.46 -2.77 0.23
C GLU A 192 -7.75 -2.51 -1.10
N ILE A 193 -7.15 -3.55 -1.67
CA ILE A 193 -6.42 -3.50 -2.93
C ILE A 193 -7.17 -4.37 -3.93
N LYS A 194 -7.57 -3.80 -5.07
CA LYS A 194 -8.21 -4.49 -6.18
C LYS A 194 -7.33 -4.34 -7.42
N ALA A 195 -6.80 -5.45 -7.90
CA ALA A 195 -6.09 -5.52 -9.17
C ALA A 195 -6.96 -6.27 -10.17
N GLU A 196 -7.29 -5.60 -11.27
CA GLU A 196 -8.17 -6.13 -12.32
C GLU A 196 -7.42 -6.14 -13.65
N GLU A 197 -7.47 -7.25 -14.37
CA GLU A 197 -6.90 -7.44 -15.70
C GLU A 197 -7.81 -8.39 -16.49
N VAL A 198 -8.28 -8.00 -17.66
CA VAL A 198 -9.23 -8.65 -18.57
C VAL A 198 -10.16 -9.70 -17.92
N ASN A 199 -9.62 -10.85 -17.51
CA ASN A 199 -10.38 -11.98 -16.93
C ASN A 199 -9.87 -12.37 -15.53
N LYS A 200 -9.08 -11.50 -14.89
CA LYS A 200 -8.53 -11.74 -13.55
C LYS A 200 -8.88 -10.60 -12.64
N LYS A 201 -9.35 -10.95 -11.47
CA LYS A 201 -9.57 -10.00 -10.38
C LYS A 201 -8.92 -10.56 -9.12
N THR A 202 -8.05 -9.77 -8.52
CA THR A 202 -7.43 -10.08 -7.24
C THR A 202 -7.84 -9.03 -6.23
N THR A 203 -8.32 -9.44 -5.10
CA THR A 203 -8.66 -8.56 -3.97
C THR A 203 -7.80 -8.93 -2.77
N ILE A 204 -7.16 -7.93 -2.18
CA ILE A 204 -6.42 -8.07 -0.92
C ILE A 204 -7.00 -7.08 0.08
N GLN A 205 -7.48 -7.59 1.20
CA GLN A 205 -7.96 -6.76 2.30
C GLN A 205 -7.01 -6.89 3.48
N ILE A 206 -6.61 -5.76 4.05
CA ILE A 206 -5.71 -5.69 5.19
C ILE A 206 -6.43 -4.97 6.32
N GLU A 207 -6.52 -5.59 7.48
CA GLU A 207 -6.96 -4.98 8.73
C GLU A 207 -5.76 -4.88 9.68
N TYR A 208 -5.40 -3.68 10.08
CA TYR A 208 -4.31 -3.42 11.01
C TYR A 208 -4.78 -3.55 12.46
N ARG A 209 -4.01 -4.32 13.25
CA ARG A 209 -4.29 -4.59 14.67
C ARG A 209 -3.04 -4.36 15.51
N LYS A 210 -3.20 -3.78 16.69
CA LYS A 210 -2.12 -3.63 17.69
C LYS A 210 -0.85 -2.98 17.11
N ILE A 211 -1.02 -1.88 16.38
CA ILE A 211 0.12 -1.15 15.79
C ILE A 211 0.80 -0.30 16.85
N THR A 212 2.13 -0.37 16.88
CA THR A 212 3.01 0.47 17.71
C THR A 212 4.15 1.04 16.87
N PHE A 213 4.65 2.20 17.25
CA PHE A 213 5.75 2.89 16.58
C PHE A 213 7.00 2.94 17.46
N ASN A 214 8.14 2.95 16.79
CA ASN A 214 9.46 3.23 17.37
C ASN A 214 9.94 2.21 18.41
N GLU A 215 9.37 1.01 18.41
CA GLU A 215 9.88 -0.12 19.19
C GLU A 215 11.08 -0.77 18.49
N ASN A 216 11.94 -1.43 19.28
CA ASN A 216 13.01 -2.26 18.73
C ASN A 216 12.42 -3.44 17.96
N VAL A 217 12.87 -3.63 16.72
CA VAL A 217 12.43 -4.73 15.85
C VAL A 217 13.63 -5.53 15.33
N ARG A 218 13.41 -6.83 15.14
CA ARG A 218 14.35 -7.74 14.48
C ARG A 218 13.64 -8.39 13.31
N PHE A 219 14.37 -8.75 12.27
CA PHE A 219 13.83 -9.29 11.00
C PHE A 219 14.36 -10.72 10.75
N PRO A 220 14.00 -11.72 11.58
CA PRO A 220 14.51 -13.08 11.43
C PRO A 220 13.93 -13.73 10.19
N PHE A 221 14.75 -13.87 9.17
CA PHE A 221 14.40 -14.48 7.90
C PHE A 221 15.52 -15.44 7.46
N LYS A 222 15.15 -16.66 7.13
CA LYS A 222 16.01 -17.68 6.52
C LYS A 222 15.12 -18.63 5.75
N ILE A 223 15.41 -18.81 4.47
CA ILE A 223 14.72 -19.78 3.62
C ILE A 223 15.12 -21.18 4.11
N PRO A 224 14.18 -22.08 4.40
CA PRO A 224 14.50 -23.45 4.78
C PRO A 224 15.16 -24.22 3.62
N SER A 225 16.00 -25.19 3.93
CA SER A 225 16.60 -26.06 2.93
C SER A 225 15.55 -26.97 2.27
N GLY A 226 15.77 -27.33 1.02
CA GLY A 226 14.92 -28.26 0.28
C GLY A 226 13.62 -27.66 -0.31
N TYR A 227 13.45 -26.33 -0.22
CA TYR A 227 12.31 -25.64 -0.83
C TYR A 227 12.53 -25.42 -2.33
N LYS A 228 11.44 -25.48 -3.10
CA LYS A 228 11.45 -25.26 -4.54
C LYS A 228 11.32 -23.77 -4.84
N GLU A 229 12.19 -23.26 -5.69
CA GLU A 229 12.13 -21.86 -6.14
C GLU A 229 10.95 -21.64 -7.08
N ILE A 230 10.19 -20.55 -6.84
CA ILE A 230 9.17 -20.06 -7.77
C ILE A 230 9.88 -19.14 -8.78
N LYS A 231 9.84 -19.53 -10.06
CA LYS A 231 10.27 -18.67 -11.18
C LYS A 231 9.07 -17.89 -11.72
N ILE A 232 9.28 -16.60 -12.07
CA ILE A 232 8.25 -15.68 -12.56
C ILE A 232 8.24 -15.64 -14.08
#